data_a3280bb0fdb1ae70a976844567af38c7
#
_entry.id   a3280bb0fdb1ae70a976844567af38c7
#
_cell.length_a   1.000
_cell.length_b   1.000
_cell.length_c   1.000
_cell.angle_alpha   90.00
_cell.angle_beta   90.00
_cell.angle_gamma   90.00
#
_symmetry.space_group_name_H-M   'P 1'
#
loop_
_entity.id
_entity.type
_entity.pdbx_description
1 polymer ?
#
loop_
_entity_poly.entity_id
_entity_poly.type
_entity_poly.pdbx_seq_one_letter_code
_entity_poly.pdbx_strand_id
1 'polypeptide(L)'
;MQIDSHLHMLLGISTEEELSVLSRIIASPSGFYREFKISKKSGGARTISSPYPSLAIIQSNILNNLFLPFESNSSAYAYVKGKNAIDHARIHVNGRELLKLDIKDFFPSISRQMVFEALQRNGAKADVCFYTSLICTLNNGLPQGACTSPALSNLVFSPIDVRLTGLANFFGLKYSRYADDLAFSGEFIPRDLASLVGEILLEYDFHLNHKKTRRQLRVFSFHQTCFFLDFVI
;
A
#
# COMPACT_ATOMS: atom_id res chain seq x y z
N MET A 1 7.77 26.70 17.00
CA MET A 1 6.71 25.72 16.71
C MET A 1 6.41 25.00 18.04
N GLN A 2 5.24 25.22 18.63
CA GLN A 2 4.82 24.46 19.82
C GLN A 2 4.22 23.13 19.32
N ILE A 3 4.97 22.06 19.51
CA ILE A 3 4.50 20.69 19.21
C ILE A 3 4.08 20.10 20.56
N ASP A 4 2.91 19.45 20.61
CA ASP A 4 2.41 18.76 21.81
C ASP A 4 3.40 17.66 22.26
N SER A 5 3.51 17.44 23.57
CA SER A 5 4.39 16.42 24.17
C SER A 5 4.15 15.01 23.62
N HIS A 6 2.91 14.69 23.28
CA HIS A 6 2.53 13.42 22.66
C HIS A 6 3.14 13.26 21.25
N LEU A 7 3.11 14.33 20.44
CA LEU A 7 3.70 14.33 19.11
C LEU A 7 5.22 14.25 19.16
N HIS A 8 5.86 14.90 20.14
CA HIS A 8 7.29 14.76 20.41
C HIS A 8 7.69 13.32 20.66
N MET A 9 6.94 12.61 21.54
CA MET A 9 7.18 11.22 21.84
C MET A 9 6.98 10.32 20.61
N LEU A 10 5.93 10.56 19.83
CA LEU A 10 5.61 9.80 18.62
C LEU A 10 6.71 9.93 17.56
N LEU A 11 7.25 11.13 17.36
CA LEU A 11 8.31 11.41 16.39
C LEU A 11 9.70 11.06 16.93
N GLY A 12 9.84 10.78 18.23
CA GLY A 12 11.12 10.52 18.89
C GLY A 12 12.00 11.76 18.98
N ILE A 13 11.39 12.94 19.20
CA ILE A 13 12.08 14.24 19.32
C ILE A 13 12.28 14.53 20.81
N SER A 14 13.53 14.64 21.23
CA SER A 14 13.92 14.85 22.63
C SER A 14 14.78 16.09 22.85
N THR A 15 15.42 16.60 21.79
CA THR A 15 16.35 17.72 21.85
C THR A 15 15.95 18.88 20.95
N GLU A 16 16.46 20.09 21.24
CA GLU A 16 16.25 21.26 20.37
C GLU A 16 16.89 21.07 18.98
N GLU A 17 17.99 20.33 18.89
CA GLU A 17 18.64 20.01 17.63
C GLU A 17 17.74 19.15 16.74
N GLU A 18 17.13 18.08 17.30
CA GLU A 18 16.17 17.23 16.61
C GLU A 18 14.93 18.02 16.16
N LEU A 19 14.44 18.95 17.00
CA LEU A 19 13.35 19.84 16.66
C LEU A 19 13.72 20.78 15.50
N SER A 20 14.94 21.28 15.46
CA SER A 20 15.46 22.09 14.35
C SER A 20 15.53 21.27 13.05
N VAL A 21 15.97 20.02 13.12
CA VAL A 21 15.98 19.09 11.97
C VAL A 21 14.56 18.82 11.49
N LEU A 22 13.62 18.51 12.38
CA LEU A 22 12.22 18.31 12.05
C LEU A 22 11.61 19.54 11.35
N SER A 23 11.89 20.75 11.86
CA SER A 23 11.40 21.99 11.26
C SER A 23 11.89 22.17 9.82
N ARG A 24 13.13 21.81 9.51
CA ARG A 24 13.68 21.82 8.13
C ARG A 24 13.03 20.75 7.25
N ILE A 25 12.78 19.56 7.78
CA ILE A 25 12.07 18.48 7.06
C ILE A 25 10.67 18.95 6.68
N ILE A 26 9.94 19.56 7.62
CA ILE A 26 8.59 20.09 7.40
C ILE A 26 8.59 21.19 6.34
N ALA A 27 9.57 22.09 6.39
CA ALA A 27 9.69 23.21 5.45
C ALA A 27 10.02 22.75 4.01
N SER A 28 10.83 21.69 3.86
CA SER A 28 11.27 21.19 2.55
C SER A 28 11.52 19.66 2.57
N PRO A 29 10.46 18.85 2.56
CA PRO A 29 10.60 17.38 2.64
C PRO A 29 11.45 16.80 1.52
N SER A 30 11.39 17.36 0.31
CA SER A 30 12.13 16.88 -0.86
C SER A 30 13.64 16.92 -0.69
N GLY A 31 14.17 17.88 0.07
CA GLY A 31 15.60 18.00 0.38
C GLY A 31 16.14 16.86 1.26
N PHE A 32 15.26 16.04 1.82
CA PHE A 32 15.61 14.91 2.69
C PHE A 32 15.48 13.54 2.04
N TYR A 33 15.35 13.49 0.70
CA TYR A 33 15.34 12.26 -0.08
C TYR A 33 16.48 12.24 -1.10
N ARG A 34 17.05 11.05 -1.28
CA ARG A 34 17.92 10.73 -2.40
C ARG A 34 17.14 9.93 -3.42
N GLU A 35 17.10 10.40 -4.66
CA GLU A 35 16.42 9.70 -5.75
C GLU A 35 17.41 8.96 -6.66
N PHE A 36 17.06 7.74 -7.04
CA PHE A 36 17.77 6.95 -8.02
C PHE A 36 16.83 6.01 -8.76
N LYS A 37 17.23 5.55 -9.94
CA LYS A 37 16.42 4.67 -10.78
C LYS A 37 16.92 3.23 -10.70
N ILE A 38 15.97 2.30 -10.61
CA ILE A 38 16.21 0.85 -10.69
C ILE A 38 15.48 0.31 -11.91
N SER A 39 16.16 -0.50 -12.73
CA SER A 39 15.54 -1.15 -13.89
C SER A 39 14.48 -2.16 -13.47
N LYS A 40 13.31 -2.14 -14.12
CA LYS A 40 12.27 -3.14 -13.92
C LYS A 40 12.56 -4.39 -14.76
N LYS A 41 12.24 -5.58 -14.24
CA LYS A 41 12.34 -6.85 -15.02
C LYS A 41 11.50 -6.81 -16.31
N SER A 42 10.37 -6.12 -16.29
CA SER A 42 9.45 -5.95 -17.44
C SER A 42 9.81 -4.83 -18.40
N GLY A 43 11.00 -4.23 -18.26
CA GLY A 43 11.43 -3.05 -19.01
C GLY A 43 11.03 -1.73 -18.33
N GLY A 44 11.77 -0.66 -18.67
CA GLY A 44 11.62 0.66 -18.04
C GLY A 44 12.34 0.78 -16.70
N ALA A 45 12.11 1.90 -16.00
CA ALA A 45 12.76 2.20 -14.72
C ALA A 45 11.73 2.52 -13.65
N ARG A 46 12.11 2.26 -12.39
CA ARG A 46 11.37 2.67 -11.18
C ARG A 46 12.23 3.69 -10.44
N THR A 47 11.65 4.83 -10.10
CA THR A 47 12.32 5.81 -9.24
C THR A 47 12.16 5.36 -7.79
N ILE A 48 13.27 5.29 -7.08
CA ILE A 48 13.32 5.04 -5.64
C ILE A 48 13.71 6.34 -4.97
N SER A 49 12.90 6.79 -4.02
CA SER A 49 13.14 7.96 -3.19
C SER A 49 13.48 7.48 -1.78
N SER A 50 14.78 7.32 -1.52
CA SER A 50 15.28 6.85 -0.23
C SER A 50 15.46 8.03 0.72
N PRO A 51 14.84 8.04 1.92
CA PRO A 51 15.04 9.12 2.89
C PRO A 51 16.48 9.13 3.40
N TYR A 52 17.02 10.34 3.64
CA TYR A 52 18.28 10.49 4.37
C TYR A 52 18.11 10.06 5.84
N PRO A 53 19.19 9.71 6.55
CA PRO A 53 19.12 9.14 7.91
C PRO A 53 18.26 9.93 8.89
N SER A 54 18.32 11.25 8.87
CA SER A 54 17.52 12.12 9.75
C SER A 54 16.01 11.95 9.54
N LEU A 55 15.55 11.88 8.29
CA LEU A 55 14.15 11.63 7.97
C LEU A 55 13.78 10.15 8.22
N ALA A 56 14.68 9.22 7.89
CA ALA A 56 14.45 7.78 8.07
C ALA A 56 14.22 7.42 9.54
N ILE A 57 14.96 8.04 10.47
CA ILE A 57 14.77 7.84 11.92
C ILE A 57 13.37 8.28 12.35
N ILE A 58 12.93 9.48 11.95
CA ILE A 58 11.60 10.01 12.29
C ILE A 58 10.51 9.11 11.70
N GLN A 59 10.65 8.69 10.43
CA GLN A 59 9.71 7.76 9.81
C GLN A 59 9.69 6.39 10.50
N SER A 60 10.82 5.90 10.97
CA SER A 60 10.90 4.66 11.76
C SER A 60 10.19 4.79 13.10
N ASN A 61 10.34 5.94 13.79
CA ASN A 61 9.62 6.21 15.03
C ASN A 61 8.11 6.27 14.80
N ILE A 62 7.66 6.94 13.73
CA ILE A 62 6.25 6.94 13.33
C ILE A 62 5.75 5.52 13.09
N LEU A 63 6.51 4.69 12.35
CA LEU A 63 6.14 3.31 12.08
C LEU A 63 5.96 2.50 13.37
N ASN A 64 6.92 2.61 14.28
CA ASN A 64 6.93 1.84 15.52
C ASN A 64 5.88 2.32 16.54
N ASN A 65 5.70 3.63 16.66
CA ASN A 65 4.86 4.20 17.71
C ASN A 65 3.41 4.41 17.30
N LEU A 66 3.15 4.58 15.99
CA LEU A 66 1.80 4.84 15.48
C LEU A 66 1.20 3.63 14.77
N PHE A 67 1.99 2.87 13.95
CA PHE A 67 1.41 1.87 13.07
C PHE A 67 1.40 0.44 13.62
N LEU A 68 2.22 0.12 14.63
CA LEU A 68 2.19 -1.23 15.24
C LEU A 68 0.81 -1.67 15.76
N PRO A 69 -0.05 -0.79 16.29
CA PRO A 69 -1.39 -1.18 16.74
C PRO A 69 -2.42 -1.31 15.60
N PHE A 70 -2.13 -0.83 14.38
CA PHE A 70 -3.12 -0.92 13.28
C PHE A 70 -3.11 -2.31 12.65
N GLU A 71 -4.27 -2.96 12.71
CA GLU A 71 -4.49 -4.22 12.00
C GLU A 71 -4.76 -3.94 10.52
N SER A 72 -3.99 -4.58 9.65
CA SER A 72 -4.26 -4.57 8.22
C SER A 72 -5.51 -5.38 7.90
N ASN A 73 -6.26 -4.98 6.86
CA ASN A 73 -7.40 -5.75 6.37
C ASN A 73 -7.00 -7.21 6.11
N SER A 74 -7.89 -8.15 6.42
CA SER A 74 -7.64 -9.59 6.27
C SER A 74 -7.27 -9.99 4.85
N SER A 75 -7.78 -9.26 3.84
CA SER A 75 -7.50 -9.48 2.41
C SER A 75 -6.12 -8.97 1.99
N ALA A 76 -5.42 -8.15 2.80
CA ALA A 76 -4.08 -7.68 2.52
C ALA A 76 -3.02 -8.74 2.92
N TYR A 77 -2.10 -9.04 2.00
CA TYR A 77 -1.03 -10.04 2.19
C TYR A 77 0.37 -9.43 2.12
N ALA A 78 0.58 -8.37 1.35
CA ALA A 78 1.84 -7.63 1.34
C ALA A 78 1.96 -6.75 2.59
N TYR A 79 3.19 -6.65 3.11
CA TYR A 79 3.54 -5.77 4.22
C TYR A 79 2.81 -6.07 5.53
N VAL A 80 2.31 -7.27 5.69
CA VAL A 80 1.60 -7.75 6.89
C VAL A 80 2.47 -8.79 7.58
N LYS A 81 2.72 -8.59 8.88
CA LYS A 81 3.52 -9.54 9.68
C LYS A 81 2.87 -10.93 9.66
N GLY A 82 3.67 -11.94 9.37
CA GLY A 82 3.21 -13.34 9.32
C GLY A 82 2.51 -13.75 8.02
N LYS A 83 2.36 -12.85 7.04
CA LYS A 83 1.85 -13.16 5.71
C LYS A 83 2.93 -12.99 4.64
N ASN A 84 2.84 -13.74 3.56
CA ASN A 84 3.79 -13.69 2.45
C ASN A 84 3.09 -13.97 1.10
N ALA A 85 3.85 -13.90 0.00
CA ALA A 85 3.32 -14.12 -1.34
C ALA A 85 2.80 -15.56 -1.56
N ILE A 86 3.36 -16.55 -0.86
CA ILE A 86 2.89 -17.95 -0.95
C ILE A 86 1.51 -18.07 -0.29
N ASP A 87 1.30 -17.42 0.84
CA ASP A 87 0.00 -17.42 1.52
C ASP A 87 -1.05 -16.72 0.66
N HIS A 88 -0.69 -15.61 -0.01
CA HIS A 88 -1.53 -14.94 -1.00
C HIS A 88 -1.92 -15.90 -2.14
N ALA A 89 -0.95 -16.61 -2.73
CA ALA A 89 -1.20 -17.56 -3.80
C ALA A 89 -2.11 -18.73 -3.36
N ARG A 90 -1.92 -19.26 -2.14
CA ARG A 90 -2.70 -20.40 -1.60
C ARG A 90 -4.21 -20.13 -1.56
N ILE A 91 -4.65 -18.89 -1.39
CA ILE A 91 -6.09 -18.55 -1.40
C ILE A 91 -6.74 -18.94 -2.72
N HIS A 92 -6.00 -18.77 -3.82
CA HIS A 92 -6.51 -18.89 -5.18
C HIS A 92 -6.30 -20.26 -5.83
N VAL A 93 -5.59 -21.18 -5.16
CA VAL A 93 -5.21 -22.49 -5.71
C VAL A 93 -6.41 -23.32 -6.18
N ASN A 94 -7.55 -23.23 -5.50
CA ASN A 94 -8.74 -24.06 -5.83
C ASN A 94 -9.71 -23.37 -6.80
N GLY A 95 -9.40 -22.15 -7.29
CA GLY A 95 -10.22 -21.48 -8.29
C GLY A 95 -10.00 -22.06 -9.69
N ARG A 96 -11.06 -22.24 -10.45
CA ARG A 96 -11.00 -22.61 -11.86
C ARG A 96 -10.58 -21.44 -12.74
N GLU A 97 -11.02 -20.23 -12.38
CA GLU A 97 -10.62 -18.98 -13.01
C GLU A 97 -9.87 -18.08 -12.02
N LEU A 98 -8.87 -17.35 -12.52
CA LEU A 98 -8.14 -16.31 -11.81
C LEU A 98 -8.15 -15.04 -12.64
N LEU A 99 -8.54 -13.92 -12.01
CA LEU A 99 -8.38 -12.57 -12.53
C LEU A 99 -7.37 -11.83 -11.66
N LYS A 100 -6.28 -11.38 -12.27
CA LYS A 100 -5.28 -10.51 -11.66
C LYS A 100 -5.41 -9.11 -12.26
N LEU A 101 -5.51 -8.11 -11.39
CA LEU A 101 -5.57 -6.69 -11.73
C LEU A 101 -4.44 -5.97 -11.02
N ASP A 102 -3.85 -4.96 -11.66
CA ASP A 102 -2.74 -4.16 -11.11
C ASP A 102 -3.21 -2.71 -10.98
N ILE A 103 -2.87 -2.08 -9.87
CA ILE A 103 -3.16 -0.67 -9.65
C ILE A 103 -2.02 0.16 -10.21
N LYS A 104 -2.36 1.11 -11.11
CA LYS A 104 -1.39 1.99 -11.72
C LYS A 104 -0.77 2.92 -10.67
N ASP A 105 0.57 3.00 -10.66
CA ASP A 105 1.36 3.92 -9.83
C ASP A 105 0.93 3.94 -8.36
N PHE A 106 0.69 2.74 -7.76
CA PHE A 106 0.03 2.54 -6.47
C PHE A 106 0.53 3.47 -5.35
N PHE A 107 1.83 3.46 -5.02
CA PHE A 107 2.36 4.35 -3.99
C PHE A 107 2.24 5.83 -4.35
N PRO A 108 2.65 6.29 -5.55
CA PRO A 108 2.49 7.68 -5.95
C PRO A 108 1.04 8.17 -5.98
N SER A 109 0.05 7.27 -6.22
CA SER A 109 -1.37 7.62 -6.25
C SER A 109 -1.97 7.83 -4.85
N ILE A 110 -1.30 7.37 -3.79
CA ILE A 110 -1.74 7.59 -2.41
C ILE A 110 -1.32 8.99 -1.96
N SER A 111 -2.25 9.94 -2.05
CA SER A 111 -2.00 11.33 -1.73
C SER A 111 -1.83 11.59 -0.24
N ARG A 112 -1.22 12.75 0.10
CA ARG A 112 -1.12 13.21 1.49
C ARG A 112 -2.49 13.33 2.15
N GLN A 113 -3.50 13.77 1.40
CA GLN A 113 -4.87 13.89 1.90
C GLN A 113 -5.45 12.51 2.27
N MET A 114 -5.27 11.49 1.42
CA MET A 114 -5.70 10.12 1.73
C MET A 114 -5.03 9.58 2.98
N VAL A 115 -3.74 9.87 3.18
CA VAL A 115 -3.02 9.47 4.40
C VAL A 115 -3.61 10.16 5.63
N PHE A 116 -3.84 11.48 5.55
CA PHE A 116 -4.47 12.24 6.63
C PHE A 116 -5.83 11.66 7.02
N GLU A 117 -6.70 11.45 6.06
CA GLU A 117 -8.05 10.90 6.27
C GLU A 117 -8.02 9.47 6.81
N ALA A 118 -7.09 8.64 6.32
CA ALA A 118 -6.93 7.28 6.81
C ALA A 118 -6.51 7.26 8.29
N LEU A 119 -5.58 8.12 8.70
CA LEU A 119 -5.18 8.27 10.10
C LEU A 119 -6.34 8.77 10.96
N GLN A 120 -7.08 9.78 10.49
CA GLN A 120 -8.22 10.34 11.19
C GLN A 120 -9.34 9.30 11.40
N ARG A 121 -9.66 8.51 10.36
CA ARG A 121 -10.63 7.39 10.48
C ARG A 121 -10.22 6.34 11.51
N ASN A 122 -8.94 6.19 11.77
CA ASN A 122 -8.40 5.27 12.78
C ASN A 122 -8.17 5.93 14.15
N GLY A 123 -8.73 7.12 14.38
CA GLY A 123 -8.76 7.77 15.69
C GLY A 123 -7.51 8.59 16.05
N ALA A 124 -6.59 8.82 15.11
CA ALA A 124 -5.44 9.68 15.36
C ALA A 124 -5.87 11.15 15.51
N LYS A 125 -5.21 11.88 16.40
CA LYS A 125 -5.44 13.32 16.60
C LYS A 125 -5.08 14.12 15.34
N ALA A 126 -5.71 15.26 15.12
CA ALA A 126 -5.54 16.07 13.92
C ALA A 126 -4.10 16.53 13.66
N ASP A 127 -3.36 16.88 14.72
CA ASP A 127 -1.93 17.23 14.63
C ASP A 127 -1.06 16.03 14.23
N VAL A 128 -1.32 14.84 14.80
CA VAL A 128 -0.67 13.59 14.40
C VAL A 128 -0.96 13.27 12.92
N CYS A 129 -2.21 13.41 12.48
CA CYS A 129 -2.60 13.22 11.08
C CYS A 129 -1.83 14.18 10.16
N PHE A 130 -1.77 15.47 10.54
CA PHE A 130 -1.12 16.50 9.75
C PHE A 130 0.38 16.24 9.60
N TYR A 131 1.10 16.10 10.71
CA TYR A 131 2.56 15.93 10.68
C TYR A 131 2.96 14.58 10.08
N THR A 132 2.25 13.50 10.41
CA THR A 132 2.53 12.18 9.83
C THR A 132 2.33 12.18 8.32
N SER A 133 1.20 12.72 7.83
CA SER A 133 0.94 12.79 6.38
C SER A 133 1.97 13.64 5.65
N LEU A 134 2.44 14.73 6.26
CA LEU A 134 3.47 15.60 5.69
C LEU A 134 4.85 14.93 5.63
N ILE A 135 5.28 14.28 6.72
CA ILE A 135 6.60 13.65 6.86
C ILE A 135 6.71 12.37 6.01
N CYS A 136 5.60 11.66 5.82
CA CYS A 136 5.59 10.37 5.14
C CYS A 136 5.26 10.45 3.64
N THR A 137 4.98 11.64 3.10
CA THR A 137 4.70 11.83 1.66
C THR A 137 5.77 12.71 1.00
N LEU A 138 5.99 12.46 -0.28
CA LEU A 138 6.89 13.23 -1.15
C LEU A 138 6.14 13.58 -2.43
N ASN A 139 6.18 14.87 -2.84
CA ASN A 139 5.47 15.34 -4.03
C ASN A 139 3.98 14.92 -4.07
N ASN A 140 3.32 15.02 -2.93
CA ASN A 140 1.93 14.62 -2.70
C ASN A 140 1.63 13.12 -2.91
N GLY A 141 2.62 12.23 -2.87
CA GLY A 141 2.44 10.77 -2.97
C GLY A 141 3.27 10.02 -1.94
N LEU A 142 3.00 8.71 -1.75
CA LEU A 142 3.88 7.87 -0.95
C LEU A 142 5.17 7.57 -1.74
N PRO A 143 6.36 7.85 -1.16
CA PRO A 143 7.62 7.57 -1.82
C PRO A 143 7.92 6.06 -1.87
N GLN A 144 8.42 5.57 -3.00
CA GLN A 144 8.98 4.23 -3.09
C GLN A 144 10.37 4.21 -2.48
N GLY A 145 10.50 3.67 -1.27
CA GLY A 145 11.77 3.57 -0.53
C GLY A 145 11.71 4.05 0.91
N ALA A 146 10.61 4.70 1.34
CA ALA A 146 10.38 5.02 2.74
C ALA A 146 9.81 3.82 3.49
N CYS A 147 10.23 3.63 4.75
CA CYS A 147 9.80 2.50 5.59
C CYS A 147 8.30 2.60 5.98
N THR A 148 7.71 3.80 5.96
CA THR A 148 6.30 4.04 6.31
C THR A 148 5.34 3.76 5.16
N SER A 149 5.79 3.87 3.90
CA SER A 149 4.91 3.73 2.73
C SER A 149 4.13 2.42 2.67
N PRO A 150 4.72 1.24 3.01
CA PRO A 150 4.01 -0.02 3.05
C PRO A 150 2.84 -0.04 4.03
N ALA A 151 3.04 0.39 5.27
CA ALA A 151 2.01 0.40 6.30
C ALA A 151 0.89 1.40 5.97
N LEU A 152 1.28 2.60 5.53
CA LEU A 152 0.33 3.64 5.09
C LEU A 152 -0.51 3.19 3.90
N SER A 153 0.08 2.49 2.93
CA SER A 153 -0.68 1.97 1.80
C SER A 153 -1.76 0.98 2.22
N ASN A 154 -1.47 0.09 3.16
CA ASN A 154 -2.46 -0.83 3.71
C ASN A 154 -3.57 -0.10 4.49
N LEU A 155 -3.22 0.93 5.27
CA LEU A 155 -4.17 1.73 6.04
C LEU A 155 -5.13 2.49 5.12
N VAL A 156 -4.61 3.15 4.09
CA VAL A 156 -5.41 3.91 3.11
C VAL A 156 -6.32 2.97 2.32
N PHE A 157 -5.82 1.80 1.91
CA PHE A 157 -6.55 0.88 1.06
C PHE A 157 -7.57 0.01 1.81
N SER A 158 -7.53 -0.01 3.14
CA SER A 158 -8.41 -0.87 3.96
C SER A 158 -9.92 -0.74 3.64
N PRO A 159 -10.52 0.46 3.49
CA PRO A 159 -11.94 0.57 3.12
C PRO A 159 -12.24 0.06 1.72
N ILE A 160 -11.29 0.15 0.80
CA ILE A 160 -11.41 -0.39 -0.57
C ILE A 160 -11.38 -1.91 -0.50
N ASP A 161 -10.48 -2.50 0.29
CA ASP A 161 -10.42 -3.96 0.51
C ASP A 161 -11.75 -4.50 1.05
N VAL A 162 -12.43 -3.77 1.95
CA VAL A 162 -13.75 -4.14 2.45
C VAL A 162 -14.78 -4.18 1.33
N ARG A 163 -14.82 -3.17 0.46
CA ARG A 163 -15.75 -3.12 -0.68
C ARG A 163 -15.46 -4.21 -1.70
N LEU A 164 -14.19 -4.43 -2.04
CA LEU A 164 -13.77 -5.47 -2.98
C LEU A 164 -14.05 -6.88 -2.44
N THR A 165 -13.90 -7.07 -1.13
CA THR A 165 -14.31 -8.32 -0.46
C THR A 165 -15.82 -8.53 -0.55
N GLY A 166 -16.62 -7.48 -0.34
CA GLY A 166 -18.07 -7.52 -0.50
C GLY A 166 -18.49 -7.88 -1.93
N LEU A 167 -17.85 -7.25 -2.94
CA LEU A 167 -18.08 -7.55 -4.36
C LEU A 167 -17.71 -9.00 -4.69
N ALA A 168 -16.56 -9.48 -4.19
CA ALA A 168 -16.13 -10.86 -4.40
C ALA A 168 -17.12 -11.85 -3.78
N ASN A 169 -17.57 -11.62 -2.55
CA ASN A 169 -18.56 -12.46 -1.88
C ASN A 169 -19.90 -12.51 -2.62
N PHE A 170 -20.33 -11.37 -3.18
CA PHE A 170 -21.57 -11.32 -3.98
C PHE A 170 -21.53 -12.26 -5.19
N PHE A 171 -20.37 -12.40 -5.82
CA PHE A 171 -20.14 -13.31 -6.94
C PHE A 171 -19.65 -14.71 -6.56
N GLY A 172 -19.54 -15.04 -5.25
CA GLY A 172 -19.00 -16.32 -4.79
C GLY A 172 -17.51 -16.49 -5.07
N LEU A 173 -16.76 -15.37 -5.15
CA LEU A 173 -15.33 -15.36 -5.45
C LEU A 173 -14.49 -15.18 -4.18
N LYS A 174 -13.24 -15.60 -4.24
CA LYS A 174 -12.19 -15.24 -3.28
C LYS A 174 -11.47 -13.99 -3.75
N TYR A 175 -11.21 -13.08 -2.84
CA TYR A 175 -10.43 -11.86 -3.06
C TYR A 175 -9.24 -11.79 -2.13
N SER A 176 -8.10 -11.33 -2.63
CA SER A 176 -6.97 -10.90 -1.83
C SER A 176 -6.10 -9.89 -2.58
N ARG A 177 -5.27 -9.15 -1.83
CA ARG A 177 -4.38 -8.12 -2.37
C ARG A 177 -2.94 -8.33 -1.92
N TYR A 178 -2.02 -8.22 -2.85
CA TYR A 178 -0.58 -8.16 -2.57
C TYR A 178 0.00 -6.84 -3.12
N ALA A 179 0.13 -5.84 -2.26
CA ALA A 179 0.51 -4.46 -2.62
C ALA A 179 -0.47 -3.84 -3.65
N ASP A 180 0.00 -3.62 -4.88
CA ASP A 180 -0.74 -3.12 -6.04
C ASP A 180 -1.48 -4.22 -6.83
N ASP A 181 -1.22 -5.49 -6.54
CA ASP A 181 -1.84 -6.62 -7.22
C ASP A 181 -3.13 -7.07 -6.50
N LEU A 182 -4.27 -7.01 -7.20
CA LEU A 182 -5.56 -7.52 -6.76
C LEU A 182 -5.82 -8.87 -7.43
N ALA A 183 -6.19 -9.87 -6.67
CA ALA A 183 -6.49 -11.21 -7.18
C ALA A 183 -7.91 -11.64 -6.82
N PHE A 184 -8.65 -12.14 -7.83
CA PHE A 184 -9.99 -12.70 -7.69
C PHE A 184 -9.98 -14.11 -8.27
N SER A 185 -10.56 -15.08 -7.57
CA SER A 185 -10.66 -16.46 -8.08
C SER A 185 -11.96 -17.12 -7.67
N GLY A 186 -12.42 -18.04 -8.51
CA GLY A 186 -13.63 -18.83 -8.26
C GLY A 186 -13.86 -19.85 -9.37
N GLU A 187 -15.04 -20.47 -9.37
CA GLU A 187 -15.45 -21.39 -10.43
C GLU A 187 -15.70 -20.66 -11.75
N PHE A 188 -16.31 -19.48 -11.66
CA PHE A 188 -16.59 -18.60 -12.79
C PHE A 188 -16.41 -17.14 -12.37
N ILE A 189 -15.70 -16.35 -13.16
CA ILE A 189 -15.51 -14.92 -12.94
C ILE A 189 -16.36 -14.13 -13.99
N PRO A 190 -17.26 -13.22 -13.56
CA PRO A 190 -18.01 -12.37 -14.50
C PRO A 190 -17.10 -11.59 -15.45
N ARG A 191 -17.54 -11.39 -16.69
CA ARG A 191 -16.71 -10.68 -17.69
C ARG A 191 -16.50 -9.21 -17.36
N ASP A 192 -17.44 -8.60 -16.69
CA ASP A 192 -17.51 -7.21 -16.28
C ASP A 192 -16.85 -6.95 -14.90
N LEU A 193 -16.40 -7.99 -14.19
CA LEU A 193 -15.80 -7.83 -12.86
C LEU A 193 -14.66 -6.81 -12.84
N ALA A 194 -13.79 -6.81 -13.87
CA ALA A 194 -12.70 -5.84 -13.95
C ALA A 194 -13.18 -4.40 -14.07
N SER A 195 -14.31 -4.18 -14.77
CA SER A 195 -14.96 -2.84 -14.89
C SER A 195 -15.51 -2.40 -13.54
N LEU A 196 -16.27 -3.29 -12.86
CA LEU A 196 -16.83 -3.01 -11.54
C LEU A 196 -15.76 -2.70 -10.49
N VAL A 197 -14.65 -3.46 -10.51
CA VAL A 197 -13.49 -3.15 -9.66
C VAL A 197 -12.90 -1.80 -10.03
N GLY A 198 -12.79 -1.48 -11.32
CA GLY A 198 -12.30 -0.19 -11.80
C GLY A 198 -13.16 0.98 -11.31
N GLU A 199 -14.48 0.83 -11.34
CA GLU A 199 -15.44 1.84 -10.85
C GLU A 199 -15.27 2.07 -9.34
N ILE A 200 -15.15 1.00 -8.53
CA ILE A 200 -14.87 1.12 -7.09
C ILE A 200 -13.54 1.85 -6.85
N LEU A 201 -12.49 1.52 -7.60
CA LEU A 201 -11.18 2.16 -7.46
C LEU A 201 -11.22 3.64 -7.82
N LEU A 202 -11.96 4.02 -8.86
CA LEU A 202 -12.12 5.41 -9.30
C LEU A 202 -12.77 6.31 -8.24
N GLU A 203 -13.68 5.80 -7.43
CA GLU A 203 -14.27 6.55 -6.30
C GLU A 203 -13.23 6.97 -5.24
N TYR A 204 -12.06 6.31 -5.25
CA TYR A 204 -10.92 6.60 -4.36
C TYR A 204 -9.68 7.10 -5.13
N ASP A 205 -9.87 7.66 -6.32
CA ASP A 205 -8.81 8.18 -7.18
C ASP A 205 -7.72 7.16 -7.58
N PHE A 206 -8.01 5.85 -7.54
CA PHE A 206 -7.15 4.82 -8.06
C PHE A 206 -7.55 4.37 -9.46
N HIS A 207 -6.58 4.01 -10.28
CA HIS A 207 -6.78 3.54 -11.64
C HIS A 207 -6.19 2.16 -11.86
N LEU A 208 -6.87 1.32 -12.65
CA LEU A 208 -6.33 0.05 -13.10
C LEU A 208 -5.25 0.24 -14.18
N ASN A 209 -4.25 -0.59 -14.12
CA ASN A 209 -3.26 -0.76 -15.18
C ASN A 209 -3.73 -1.84 -16.16
N HIS A 210 -4.53 -1.45 -17.15
CA HIS A 210 -5.11 -2.39 -18.12
C HIS A 210 -4.07 -3.22 -18.87
N LYS A 211 -2.83 -2.73 -19.03
CA LYS A 211 -1.74 -3.47 -19.70
C LYS A 211 -1.28 -4.68 -18.90
N LYS A 212 -1.49 -4.66 -17.59
CA LYS A 212 -1.10 -5.75 -16.67
C LYS A 212 -2.28 -6.61 -16.22
N THR A 213 -3.51 -6.29 -16.63
CA THR A 213 -4.67 -7.14 -16.38
C THR A 213 -4.48 -8.51 -17.01
N ARG A 214 -4.66 -9.57 -16.23
CA ARG A 214 -4.52 -10.98 -16.68
C ARG A 214 -5.73 -11.77 -16.21
N ARG A 215 -6.33 -12.52 -17.13
CA ARG A 215 -7.34 -13.54 -16.84
C ARG A 215 -6.80 -14.90 -17.25
N GLN A 216 -6.91 -15.86 -16.37
CA GLN A 216 -6.37 -17.20 -16.57
C GLN A 216 -7.43 -18.24 -16.27
N LEU A 217 -7.58 -19.22 -17.16
CA LEU A 217 -8.33 -20.44 -16.95
C LEU A 217 -7.35 -21.50 -16.45
N ARG A 218 -7.69 -22.20 -15.38
CA ARG A 218 -6.92 -23.35 -14.92
C ARG A 218 -7.25 -24.53 -15.82
N VAL A 219 -6.31 -24.91 -16.66
CA VAL A 219 -6.35 -26.21 -17.33
C VAL A 219 -5.83 -27.24 -16.33
N PHE A 220 -6.67 -28.20 -15.93
CA PHE A 220 -6.29 -29.28 -15.04
C PHE A 220 -5.20 -30.14 -15.73
N SER A 221 -3.94 -29.92 -15.40
CA SER A 221 -2.86 -30.85 -15.63
C SER A 221 -2.15 -31.13 -14.31
N PHE A 222 -1.99 -32.39 -13.98
CA PHE A 222 -1.44 -32.92 -12.71
C PHE A 222 -0.01 -32.46 -12.38
N HIS A 223 0.66 -31.69 -13.26
CA HIS A 223 2.08 -31.32 -13.15
C HIS A 223 2.36 -29.81 -12.93
N GLN A 224 1.36 -28.96 -12.70
CA GLN A 224 1.57 -27.50 -12.71
C GLN A 224 1.25 -26.75 -11.41
N THR A 225 1.58 -27.33 -10.27
CA THR A 225 1.53 -26.57 -8.98
C THR A 225 2.57 -25.42 -8.94
N CYS A 226 3.62 -25.48 -9.77
CA CYS A 226 4.67 -24.46 -9.84
C CYS A 226 4.28 -23.20 -10.63
N PHE A 227 3.40 -23.30 -11.62
CA PHE A 227 3.04 -22.13 -12.48
C PHE A 227 2.20 -21.06 -11.79
N PHE A 228 1.50 -21.39 -10.71
CA PHE A 228 0.73 -20.41 -9.95
C PHE A 228 1.62 -19.44 -9.14
N LEU A 229 2.80 -19.90 -8.72
CA LEU A 229 3.77 -19.08 -7.99
C LEU A 229 4.41 -18.01 -8.88
N ASP A 230 4.74 -18.33 -10.13
CA ASP A 230 5.31 -17.37 -11.09
C ASP A 230 4.32 -16.28 -11.52
N PHE A 231 3.01 -16.51 -11.31
CA PHE A 231 1.96 -15.57 -11.70
C PHE A 231 1.56 -14.61 -10.57
N VAL A 232 1.84 -14.97 -9.32
CA VAL A 232 1.46 -14.21 -8.10
C VAL A 232 2.66 -13.49 -7.49
N ILE A 233 3.88 -13.82 -7.89
CA ILE A 233 5.15 -13.19 -7.51
C ILE A 233 5.71 -12.40 -8.71
#